data_0fdd79a69c196d52514422a39dcbb5a0
#
_entry.id   0fdd79a69c196d52514422a39dcbb5a0
#
_cell.length_a   1.000
_cell.length_b   1.000
_cell.length_c   1.000
_cell.angle_alpha   90.00
_cell.angle_beta   90.00
_cell.angle_gamma   90.00
#
_symmetry.space_group_name_H-M   'P 1'
#
loop_
_entity.id
_entity.type
_entity.pdbx_description
1 polymer ?
#
loop_
_entity_poly.entity_id
_entity_poly.type
_entity_poly.pdbx_seq_one_letter_code
_entity_poly.pdbx_strand_id
1 'polypeptide(L)'
;MNRENDREALKTIIKCIQLIKEDKVSVAAFPEGGILVKDKLSHFRSGMFKIAQKANVPIVVCTLKGTSDLFDNIKKLKKTYVRLHLVDVIPAEDLKGKTTVEIAEQVHAMMLADLGEEYRIEE
;
A
#
# COMPACT_ATOMS: atom_id res chain seq x y z
N MET A 1 -11.50 16.71 -10.04
CA MET A 1 -10.24 16.56 -9.26
C MET A 1 -10.28 17.58 -8.13
N ASN A 2 -10.27 17.13 -6.89
CA ASN A 2 -10.41 18.02 -5.73
C ASN A 2 -9.01 18.51 -5.29
N ARG A 3 -8.68 19.76 -5.61
CA ARG A 3 -7.36 20.37 -5.34
C ARG A 3 -7.02 20.46 -3.83
N GLU A 4 -8.02 20.47 -2.96
CA GLU A 4 -7.80 20.48 -1.52
C GLU A 4 -7.30 19.12 -1.03
N ASN A 5 -7.91 18.02 -1.50
CA ASN A 5 -7.47 16.67 -1.18
C ASN A 5 -6.03 16.40 -1.67
N ASP A 6 -5.66 16.94 -2.83
CA ASP A 6 -4.31 16.77 -3.37
C ASP A 6 -3.26 17.53 -2.52
N ARG A 7 -3.60 18.72 -2.02
CA ARG A 7 -2.73 19.49 -1.11
C ARG A 7 -2.55 18.81 0.25
N GLU A 8 -3.61 18.25 0.81
CA GLU A 8 -3.54 17.52 2.08
C GLU A 8 -2.73 16.23 1.95
N ALA A 9 -2.93 15.49 0.85
CA ALA A 9 -2.12 14.32 0.52
C ALA A 9 -0.64 14.66 0.41
N LEU A 10 -0.29 15.76 -0.26
CA LEU A 10 1.09 16.20 -0.38
C LEU A 10 1.70 16.59 0.98
N LYS A 11 0.96 17.29 1.84
CA LYS A 11 1.40 17.62 3.21
C LYS A 11 1.66 16.36 4.03
N THR A 12 0.80 15.36 3.91
CA THR A 12 0.96 14.07 4.59
C THR A 12 2.22 13.36 4.12
N ILE A 13 2.48 13.31 2.81
CA ILE A 13 3.69 12.73 2.23
C ILE A 13 4.94 13.42 2.79
N ILE A 14 4.98 14.74 2.79
CA ILE A 14 6.11 15.53 3.31
C ILE A 14 6.34 15.22 4.80
N LYS A 15 5.28 15.18 5.59
CA LYS A 15 5.36 14.86 7.01
C LYS A 15 5.88 13.44 7.27
N CYS A 16 5.43 12.47 6.49
CA CYS A 16 5.93 11.08 6.58
C CYS A 16 7.44 11.02 6.27
N ILE A 17 7.89 11.70 5.21
CA ILE A 17 9.31 11.77 4.86
C ILE A 17 10.13 12.34 6.00
N GLN A 18 9.67 13.43 6.61
CA GLN A 18 10.35 14.06 7.74
C GLN A 18 10.46 13.12 8.94
N LEU A 19 9.36 12.49 9.35
CA LEU A 19 9.33 11.58 10.50
C LEU A 19 10.23 10.35 10.32
N ILE A 20 10.31 9.82 9.09
CA ILE A 20 11.21 8.71 8.77
C ILE A 20 12.68 9.17 8.83
N LYS A 21 13.00 10.34 8.25
CA LYS A 21 14.37 10.89 8.28
C LYS A 21 14.86 11.23 9.69
N GLU A 22 13.94 11.56 10.59
CA GLU A 22 14.25 11.77 12.00
C GLU A 22 14.35 10.47 12.80
N ASP A 23 14.24 9.31 12.13
CA ASP A 23 14.31 7.95 12.71
C ASP A 23 13.31 7.72 13.86
N LYS A 24 12.14 8.36 13.76
CA LYS A 24 11.10 8.28 14.79
C LYS A 24 10.11 7.15 14.57
N VAL A 25 9.79 6.86 13.30
CA VAL A 25 8.70 5.93 12.95
C VAL A 25 8.98 5.18 11.66
N SER A 26 8.33 4.02 11.52
CA SER A 26 8.05 3.40 10.23
C SER A 26 6.65 3.81 9.79
N VAL A 27 6.41 3.92 8.48
CA VAL A 27 5.12 4.32 7.93
C VAL A 27 4.47 3.12 7.26
N ALA A 28 3.28 2.74 7.71
CA ALA A 28 2.43 1.79 7.02
C ALA A 28 1.46 2.54 6.10
N ALA A 29 1.31 2.07 4.87
CA ALA A 29 0.52 2.74 3.87
C ALA A 29 -0.28 1.75 3.03
N PHE A 30 -1.51 2.14 2.67
CA PHE A 30 -2.39 1.38 1.81
C PHE A 30 -2.49 2.09 0.46
N PRO A 31 -1.80 1.61 -0.58
CA PRO A 31 -1.65 2.34 -1.83
C PRO A 31 -2.93 2.45 -2.65
N GLU A 32 -3.91 1.62 -2.37
CA GLU A 32 -5.22 1.67 -3.03
C GLU A 32 -6.03 2.93 -2.67
N GLY A 33 -5.75 3.53 -1.51
CA GLY A 33 -6.42 4.76 -1.05
C GLY A 33 -7.89 4.57 -0.67
N GLY A 34 -8.37 3.35 -0.52
CA GLY A 34 -9.72 2.98 -0.13
C GLY A 34 -10.10 1.59 -0.61
N ILE A 35 -11.22 1.08 -0.12
CA ILE A 35 -11.81 -0.18 -0.59
C ILE A 35 -12.77 0.15 -1.72
N LEU A 36 -12.36 -0.09 -2.97
CA LEU A 36 -13.18 0.17 -4.15
C LEU A 36 -14.01 -1.04 -4.52
N VAL A 37 -13.42 -2.24 -4.48
CA VAL A 37 -14.10 -3.50 -4.78
C VAL A 37 -13.67 -4.53 -3.74
N LYS A 38 -14.65 -5.23 -3.15
CA LYS A 38 -14.39 -6.28 -2.16
C LYS A 38 -13.57 -7.41 -2.79
N ASP A 39 -12.55 -7.87 -2.06
CA ASP A 39 -11.67 -8.99 -2.44
C ASP A 39 -10.97 -8.81 -3.80
N LYS A 40 -10.71 -7.55 -4.18
CA LYS A 40 -9.95 -7.19 -5.37
C LYS A 40 -8.84 -6.21 -5.01
N LEU A 41 -7.71 -6.32 -5.70
CA LEU A 41 -6.61 -5.39 -5.58
C LEU A 41 -6.80 -4.24 -6.55
N SER A 42 -7.08 -3.06 -6.02
CA SER A 42 -7.34 -1.85 -6.81
C SER A 42 -6.06 -1.24 -7.37
N HIS A 43 -6.19 -0.28 -8.27
CA HIS A 43 -5.05 0.48 -8.77
C HIS A 43 -4.39 1.28 -7.65
N PHE A 44 -3.07 1.39 -7.71
CA PHE A 44 -2.29 2.09 -6.71
C PHE A 44 -2.13 3.57 -7.02
N ARG A 45 -2.24 4.39 -5.98
CA ARG A 45 -1.87 5.80 -6.02
C ARG A 45 -0.34 5.91 -5.94
N SER A 46 0.29 6.17 -7.07
CA SER A 46 1.76 6.14 -7.19
C SER A 46 2.48 7.19 -6.34
N GLY A 47 1.84 8.33 -6.06
CA GLY A 47 2.45 9.44 -5.35
C GLY A 47 3.01 9.10 -3.97
N MET A 48 2.40 8.14 -3.26
CA MET A 48 2.86 7.72 -1.93
C MET A 48 4.22 7.03 -1.93
N PHE A 49 4.61 6.39 -3.04
CA PHE A 49 5.91 5.74 -3.16
C PHE A 49 7.08 6.74 -3.14
N LYS A 50 6.78 8.03 -3.34
CA LYS A 50 7.72 9.14 -3.15
C LYS A 50 8.28 9.18 -1.72
N ILE A 51 7.52 8.72 -0.73
CA ILE A 51 7.95 8.68 0.67
C ILE A 51 9.23 7.84 0.81
N ALA A 52 9.21 6.60 0.32
CA ALA A 52 10.36 5.72 0.41
C ALA A 52 11.58 6.24 -0.38
N GLN A 53 11.36 6.77 -1.60
CA GLN A 53 12.43 7.35 -2.42
C GLN A 53 13.10 8.53 -1.74
N LYS A 54 12.32 9.50 -1.25
CA LYS A 54 12.85 10.74 -0.65
C LYS A 54 13.43 10.52 0.74
N ALA A 55 12.89 9.58 1.51
CA ALA A 55 13.43 9.20 2.80
C ALA A 55 14.63 8.23 2.68
N ASN A 56 14.88 7.68 1.50
CA ASN A 56 15.93 6.70 1.22
C ASN A 56 15.84 5.47 2.15
N VAL A 57 14.64 4.89 2.22
CA VAL A 57 14.34 3.69 3.02
C VAL A 57 13.74 2.58 2.15
N PRO A 58 13.88 1.32 2.56
CA PRO A 58 13.29 0.20 1.83
C PRO A 58 11.77 0.21 1.90
N ILE A 59 11.14 -0.48 0.94
CA ILE A 59 9.72 -0.80 0.96
C ILE A 59 9.54 -2.25 1.37
N VAL A 60 8.82 -2.49 2.47
CA VAL A 60 8.37 -3.82 2.87
C VAL A 60 6.99 -4.05 2.26
N VAL A 61 6.91 -5.01 1.36
CA VAL A 61 5.66 -5.36 0.66
C VAL A 61 4.93 -6.43 1.45
N CYS A 62 3.71 -6.13 1.85
CA CYS A 62 2.84 -7.04 2.60
C CYS A 62 1.48 -7.18 1.93
N THR A 63 0.87 -8.34 2.05
CA THR A 63 -0.52 -8.59 1.68
C THR A 63 -1.36 -8.93 2.89
N LEU A 64 -2.63 -8.55 2.85
CA LEU A 64 -3.58 -8.75 3.92
C LEU A 64 -4.85 -9.40 3.37
N LYS A 65 -5.21 -10.59 3.88
CA LYS A 65 -6.41 -11.33 3.49
C LYS A 65 -7.34 -11.54 4.68
N GLY A 66 -8.65 -11.58 4.42
CA GLY A 66 -9.68 -11.96 5.39
C GLY A 66 -10.27 -10.80 6.18
N THR A 67 -9.78 -9.59 6.04
CA THR A 67 -10.32 -8.41 6.74
C THR A 67 -11.72 -8.03 6.28
N SER A 68 -12.08 -8.31 5.03
CA SER A 68 -13.41 -8.04 4.48
C SER A 68 -14.54 -8.83 5.15
N ASP A 69 -14.22 -9.98 5.73
CA ASP A 69 -15.21 -10.85 6.39
C ASP A 69 -15.47 -10.45 7.85
N LEU A 70 -14.69 -9.51 8.39
CA LEU A 70 -14.76 -9.13 9.81
C LEU A 70 -16.16 -8.67 10.22
N PHE A 71 -16.76 -7.77 9.46
CA PHE A 71 -18.08 -7.19 9.81
C PHE A 71 -19.21 -8.21 9.71
N ASP A 72 -19.16 -9.09 8.71
CA ASP A 72 -20.15 -10.16 8.54
C ASP A 72 -20.02 -11.23 9.63
N ASN A 73 -18.79 -11.57 9.99
CA ASN A 73 -18.51 -12.56 11.02
C ASN A 73 -18.83 -12.06 12.44
N ILE A 74 -18.60 -10.78 12.74
CA ILE A 74 -18.98 -10.18 14.03
C ILE A 74 -20.48 -10.28 14.24
N LYS A 75 -21.29 -9.94 13.24
CA LYS A 75 -22.76 -10.04 13.32
C LYS A 75 -23.25 -11.46 13.56
N LYS A 76 -22.50 -12.46 13.09
CA LYS A 76 -22.81 -13.89 13.23
C LYS A 76 -22.10 -14.54 14.41
N LEU A 77 -21.35 -13.80 15.23
CA LEU A 77 -20.49 -14.30 16.31
C LEU A 77 -19.51 -15.39 15.84
N LYS A 78 -19.02 -15.27 14.62
CA LYS A 78 -18.04 -16.20 14.03
C LYS A 78 -16.63 -15.64 14.12
N LYS A 79 -15.65 -16.55 14.25
CA LYS A 79 -14.23 -16.17 14.18
C LYS A 79 -13.89 -15.66 12.80
N THR A 80 -13.07 -14.60 12.74
CA THR A 80 -12.48 -14.09 11.51
C THR A 80 -11.00 -14.42 11.51
N TYR A 81 -10.53 -15.04 10.43
CA TYR A 81 -9.12 -15.31 10.21
C TYR A 81 -8.55 -14.25 9.29
N VAL A 82 -7.57 -13.52 9.79
CA VAL A 82 -6.83 -12.49 9.03
C VAL A 82 -5.42 -12.99 8.82
N ARG A 83 -4.96 -12.97 7.58
CA ARG A 83 -3.59 -13.34 7.21
C ARG A 83 -2.84 -12.12 6.74
N LEU A 84 -1.78 -11.78 7.45
CA LEU A 84 -0.76 -10.82 7.02
C LEU A 84 0.45 -11.61 6.52
N HIS A 85 0.82 -11.40 5.27
CA HIS A 85 1.99 -12.03 4.65
C HIS A 85 3.00 -10.99 4.21
N LEU A 86 4.24 -11.14 4.66
CA LEU A 86 5.37 -10.37 4.17
C LEU A 86 5.84 -11.00 2.86
N VAL A 87 5.62 -10.29 1.75
CA VAL A 87 5.90 -10.81 0.40
C VAL A 87 7.37 -10.65 0.04
N ASP A 88 7.88 -9.42 0.17
CA ASP A 88 9.26 -9.08 -0.18
C ASP A 88 9.67 -7.73 0.40
N VAL A 89 10.95 -7.42 0.28
CA VAL A 89 11.55 -6.14 0.63
C VAL A 89 12.26 -5.58 -0.59
N ILE A 90 11.90 -4.37 -1.00
CA ILE A 90 12.60 -3.63 -2.06
C ILE A 90 13.62 -2.71 -1.39
N PRO A 91 14.93 -2.94 -1.56
CA PRO A 91 15.96 -2.10 -0.98
C PRO A 91 15.86 -0.65 -1.47
N ALA A 92 16.32 0.30 -0.65
CA ALA A 92 16.28 1.71 -0.99
C ALA A 92 17.07 2.05 -2.28
N GLU A 93 18.20 1.37 -2.52
CA GLU A 93 18.99 1.53 -3.74
C GLU A 93 18.25 1.13 -5.01
N ASP A 94 17.33 0.17 -4.94
CA ASP A 94 16.54 -0.30 -6.08
C ASP A 94 15.39 0.66 -6.44
N LEU A 95 15.12 1.64 -5.60
CA LEU A 95 14.13 2.70 -5.86
C LEU A 95 14.74 3.89 -6.62
N LYS A 96 16.05 4.02 -6.63
CA LYS A 96 16.75 5.11 -7.30
C LYS A 96 16.62 5.01 -8.81
N GLY A 97 16.34 6.16 -9.45
CA GLY A 97 16.20 6.24 -10.90
C GLY A 97 14.86 5.73 -11.45
N LYS A 98 13.99 5.17 -10.61
CA LYS A 98 12.64 4.76 -11.00
C LYS A 98 11.64 5.89 -10.78
N THR A 99 10.61 5.93 -11.62
CA THR A 99 9.44 6.78 -11.38
C THR A 99 8.55 6.14 -10.30
N THR A 100 7.74 6.94 -9.63
CA THR A 100 6.77 6.42 -8.66
C THR A 100 5.74 5.47 -9.29
N VAL A 101 5.43 5.67 -10.57
CA VAL A 101 4.54 4.79 -11.35
C VAL A 101 5.18 3.41 -11.53
N GLU A 102 6.45 3.34 -11.93
CA GLU A 102 7.19 2.08 -12.09
C GLU A 102 7.26 1.31 -10.77
N ILE A 103 7.51 1.99 -9.66
CA ILE A 103 7.51 1.37 -8.33
C ILE A 103 6.12 0.85 -7.96
N ALA A 104 5.08 1.64 -8.20
CA ALA A 104 3.69 1.24 -7.95
C ALA A 104 3.30 -0.01 -8.75
N GLU A 105 3.65 -0.07 -10.03
CA GLU A 105 3.41 -1.23 -10.87
C GLU A 105 4.16 -2.47 -10.40
N GLN A 106 5.41 -2.31 -10.00
CA GLN A 106 6.23 -3.40 -9.44
C GLN A 106 5.60 -3.96 -8.16
N VAL A 107 5.26 -3.10 -7.20
CA VAL A 107 4.64 -3.51 -5.94
C VAL A 107 3.27 -4.14 -6.17
N HIS A 108 2.46 -3.57 -7.06
CA HIS A 108 1.15 -4.12 -7.42
C HIS A 108 1.27 -5.54 -8.00
N ALA A 109 2.22 -5.76 -8.92
CA ALA A 109 2.48 -7.07 -9.49
C ALA A 109 2.93 -8.10 -8.43
N MET A 110 3.80 -7.69 -7.50
CA MET A 110 4.25 -8.54 -6.39
C MET A 110 3.07 -8.94 -5.48
N MET A 111 2.22 -7.99 -5.12
CA MET A 111 1.06 -8.24 -4.27
C MET A 111 0.02 -9.11 -4.98
N LEU A 112 -0.25 -8.87 -6.26
CA LEU A 112 -1.19 -9.66 -7.05
C LEU A 112 -0.72 -11.11 -7.22
N ALA A 113 0.57 -11.34 -7.44
CA ALA A 113 1.17 -12.67 -7.51
C ALA A 113 1.01 -13.46 -6.20
N ASP A 114 1.12 -12.78 -5.05
CA ASP A 114 0.92 -13.39 -3.74
C ASP A 114 -0.57 -13.64 -3.41
N LEU A 115 -1.44 -12.69 -3.75
CA LEU A 115 -2.88 -12.79 -3.49
C LEU A 115 -3.56 -13.82 -4.39
N GLY A 116 -3.18 -13.89 -5.68
CA GLY A 116 -3.77 -14.72 -6.72
C GLY A 116 -4.54 -13.91 -7.77
N GLU A 117 -4.71 -14.47 -8.96
CA GLU A 117 -5.37 -13.81 -10.11
C GLU A 117 -6.84 -13.46 -9.85
N GLU A 118 -7.52 -14.17 -8.93
CA GLU A 118 -8.88 -13.85 -8.51
C GLU A 118 -9.03 -12.46 -7.90
N TYR A 119 -7.92 -11.86 -7.40
CA TYR A 119 -7.89 -10.50 -6.87
C TYR A 119 -7.70 -9.42 -7.93
N ARG A 120 -7.45 -9.81 -9.19
CA ARG A 120 -7.34 -8.87 -10.31
C ARG A 120 -8.70 -8.22 -10.60
N ILE A 121 -8.70 -6.90 -10.82
CA ILE A 121 -9.87 -6.20 -11.36
C ILE A 121 -9.90 -6.47 -12.87
N GLU A 122 -11.01 -7.02 -13.35
CA GLU A 122 -11.28 -7.11 -14.78
C GLU A 122 -11.64 -5.70 -15.30
N GLU A 123 -10.92 -5.25 -16.33
CA GLU A 123 -11.20 -3.99 -17.01
C GLU A 123 -12.43 -4.08 -17.91
#